data_8194b8eff4bbf70261519744e585026a
#
_entry.id   8194b8eff4bbf70261519744e585026a
#
_cell.length_a   1.000
_cell.length_b   1.000
_cell.length_c   1.000
_cell.angle_alpha   90.00
_cell.angle_beta   90.00
_cell.angle_gamma   90.00
#
_symmetry.space_group_name_H-M   'P 1'
#
loop_
_entity.id
_entity.type
_entity.pdbx_description
1 polymer ?
#
loop_
_entity_poly.entity_id
_entity_poly.type
_entity_poly.pdbx_seq_one_letter_code
_entity_poly.pdbx_strand_id
1 'polypeptide(L)'
;KNGKNAVASFKVEEEDDVYQLEVTTEAGWPTKQTEVEGAVKAVKRSNGQVVGSAEAELTVGYPTISEEALEAAKDGEYIFVEPATPVITTEQFATIDEYADGDKVTFTNGMWRYEVRVSGQEGVNMLYNERAIKEISSKFEDQNFKYVSFPGGPVFDFTGTMTIDVSDEMEDFGGNFYVYRYLRGKLERIDATINSDEETVSFETKNLGRFVLTDKEIADGTIVDESFVSQPETKPESKPEADQDESHIPNERPTERPSGNVSESNDYQSGTSSESNKVNPDTGAEDFVSLAAGAAILSGAAAVVLGKKKR
;
A
#
# COMPACT_ATOMS: atom_id res chain seq x y z
N LYS A 1 -20.34 -5.65 10.66
CA LYS A 1 -19.93 -6.11 11.96
C LYS A 1 -18.46 -5.74 12.16
N ASN A 2 -17.48 -6.62 12.09
CA ASN A 2 -16.07 -6.26 12.19
C ASN A 2 -15.48 -6.02 10.80
N GLY A 3 -14.36 -5.24 10.71
CA GLY A 3 -13.60 -5.06 9.47
C GLY A 3 -14.28 -4.20 8.39
N LYS A 4 -15.34 -3.46 8.71
CA LYS A 4 -16.09 -2.66 7.73
C LYS A 4 -15.19 -1.67 6.93
N ASN A 5 -14.13 -1.16 7.54
CA ASN A 5 -13.22 -0.20 6.91
C ASN A 5 -12.30 -0.83 5.86
N ALA A 6 -12.23 -2.16 5.80
CA ALA A 6 -11.45 -2.88 4.80
C ALA A 6 -12.28 -3.22 3.54
N VAL A 7 -13.56 -2.85 3.51
CA VAL A 7 -14.50 -3.19 2.44
C VAL A 7 -15.09 -1.93 1.84
N ALA A 8 -14.89 -1.75 0.54
CA ALA A 8 -15.45 -0.65 -0.23
C ALA A 8 -16.93 -0.88 -0.57
N SER A 9 -17.28 -2.10 -1.01
CA SER A 9 -18.65 -2.43 -1.36
C SER A 9 -18.99 -3.91 -1.23
N PHE A 10 -20.30 -4.19 -1.14
CA PHE A 10 -20.85 -5.53 -1.22
C PHE A 10 -21.92 -5.54 -2.32
N LYS A 11 -21.91 -6.57 -3.15
CA LYS A 11 -22.91 -6.79 -4.19
C LYS A 11 -23.38 -8.24 -4.12
N VAL A 12 -24.68 -8.44 -4.27
CA VAL A 12 -25.25 -9.80 -4.39
C VAL A 12 -25.69 -9.97 -5.83
N GLU A 13 -25.14 -10.94 -6.51
CA GLU A 13 -25.50 -11.32 -7.86
C GLU A 13 -26.19 -12.67 -7.91
N GLU A 14 -27.06 -12.86 -8.89
CA GLU A 14 -27.74 -14.14 -9.16
C GLU A 14 -27.19 -14.67 -10.48
N GLU A 15 -26.56 -15.83 -10.42
CA GLU A 15 -26.03 -16.54 -11.58
C GLU A 15 -26.46 -18.02 -11.49
N ASP A 16 -27.10 -18.55 -12.52
CA ASP A 16 -27.57 -19.94 -12.59
C ASP A 16 -28.40 -20.42 -11.37
N ASP A 17 -29.34 -19.59 -10.91
CA ASP A 17 -30.15 -19.82 -9.70
C ASP A 17 -29.32 -19.89 -8.38
N VAL A 18 -28.08 -19.41 -8.39
CA VAL A 18 -27.19 -19.30 -7.23
C VAL A 18 -26.96 -17.81 -6.93
N TYR A 19 -27.10 -17.44 -5.65
CA TYR A 19 -26.74 -16.10 -5.20
C TYR A 19 -25.30 -16.08 -4.75
N GLN A 20 -24.50 -15.19 -5.35
CA GLN A 20 -23.10 -14.94 -5.00
C GLN A 20 -22.99 -13.61 -4.29
N LEU A 21 -22.15 -13.55 -3.25
CA LEU A 21 -21.77 -12.30 -2.60
C LEU A 21 -20.41 -11.87 -3.15
N GLU A 22 -20.41 -10.80 -3.93
CA GLU A 22 -19.20 -10.11 -4.35
C GLU A 22 -18.80 -9.09 -3.30
N VAL A 23 -17.56 -9.13 -2.87
CA VAL A 23 -16.99 -8.20 -1.88
C VAL A 23 -15.84 -7.47 -2.55
N THR A 24 -15.97 -6.15 -2.69
CA THR A 24 -14.88 -5.28 -3.16
C THR A 24 -14.17 -4.71 -1.93
N THR A 25 -12.86 -4.91 -1.84
CA THR A 25 -12.06 -4.39 -0.74
C THR A 25 -11.65 -2.95 -1.00
N GLU A 26 -11.35 -2.19 0.07
CA GLU A 26 -10.72 -0.88 -0.07
C GLU A 26 -9.35 -1.02 -0.75
N ALA A 27 -9.06 -0.06 -1.63
CA ALA A 27 -7.76 -0.01 -2.29
C ALA A 27 -6.67 0.37 -1.30
N GLY A 28 -5.49 -0.26 -1.41
CA GLY A 28 -4.34 0.08 -0.58
C GLY A 28 -3.39 -1.10 -0.38
N TRP A 29 -2.33 -0.82 0.37
CA TRP A 29 -1.23 -1.75 0.65
C TRP A 29 -1.12 -1.96 2.16
N PRO A 30 -2.13 -2.56 2.81
CA PRO A 30 -2.13 -2.71 4.26
C PRO A 30 -0.96 -3.57 4.72
N THR A 31 -0.43 -3.21 5.89
CA THR A 31 0.61 -3.95 6.60
C THR A 31 0.05 -4.89 7.67
N LYS A 32 -1.28 -5.00 7.74
CA LYS A 32 -2.01 -5.89 8.65
C LYS A 32 -3.19 -6.49 7.94
N GLN A 33 -3.45 -7.76 8.24
CA GLN A 33 -4.68 -8.41 7.83
C GLN A 33 -5.85 -7.95 8.71
N THR A 34 -7.03 -7.85 8.10
CA THR A 34 -8.27 -7.48 8.77
C THR A 34 -9.30 -8.58 8.54
N GLU A 35 -9.82 -9.16 9.62
CA GLU A 35 -10.95 -10.08 9.55
C GLU A 35 -12.24 -9.30 9.36
N VAL A 36 -13.00 -9.67 8.34
CA VAL A 36 -14.29 -9.09 7.98
C VAL A 36 -15.36 -10.13 8.18
N GLU A 37 -16.24 -9.87 9.12
CA GLU A 37 -17.43 -10.70 9.36
C GLU A 37 -18.67 -10.04 8.77
N GLY A 38 -19.41 -10.78 7.96
CA GLY A 38 -20.64 -10.35 7.32
C GLY A 38 -21.77 -11.35 7.48
N ALA A 39 -22.99 -10.87 7.30
CA ALA A 39 -24.16 -11.74 7.20
C ALA A 39 -25.07 -11.24 6.07
N VAL A 40 -25.42 -12.14 5.18
CA VAL A 40 -26.42 -11.91 4.14
C VAL A 40 -27.76 -12.46 4.60
N LYS A 41 -28.82 -11.65 4.49
CA LYS A 41 -30.16 -12.05 4.87
C LYS A 41 -31.11 -11.97 3.69
N ALA A 42 -31.79 -13.07 3.40
CA ALA A 42 -32.93 -13.07 2.48
C ALA A 42 -34.20 -12.65 3.23
N VAL A 43 -34.85 -11.60 2.72
CA VAL A 43 -36.09 -11.08 3.35
C VAL A 43 -37.25 -11.11 2.36
N LYS A 44 -38.43 -11.42 2.83
CA LYS A 44 -39.66 -11.30 2.04
C LYS A 44 -39.96 -9.83 1.77
N ARG A 45 -40.07 -9.45 0.50
CA ARG A 45 -40.39 -8.06 0.10
C ARG A 45 -41.75 -7.57 0.67
N SER A 46 -42.69 -8.46 0.89
CA SER A 46 -44.03 -8.11 1.34
C SER A 46 -44.13 -7.66 2.79
N ASN A 47 -43.27 -8.17 3.68
CA ASN A 47 -43.37 -7.93 5.12
C ASN A 47 -42.04 -7.83 5.86
N GLY A 48 -40.92 -7.86 5.14
CA GLY A 48 -39.56 -7.78 5.73
C GLY A 48 -39.15 -9.01 6.54
N GLN A 49 -39.91 -10.10 6.52
CA GLN A 49 -39.60 -11.33 7.27
C GLN A 49 -38.31 -11.96 6.70
N VAL A 50 -37.34 -12.22 7.57
CA VAL A 50 -36.14 -12.99 7.22
C VAL A 50 -36.53 -14.44 6.94
N VAL A 51 -36.21 -14.92 5.75
CA VAL A 51 -36.50 -16.29 5.29
C VAL A 51 -35.24 -17.16 5.16
N GLY A 52 -34.07 -16.54 5.26
CA GLY A 52 -32.78 -17.22 5.29
C GLY A 52 -31.66 -16.25 5.67
N SER A 53 -30.61 -16.76 6.23
CA SER A 53 -29.40 -16.02 6.49
C SER A 53 -28.17 -16.91 6.31
N ALA A 54 -27.08 -16.31 5.85
CA ALA A 54 -25.77 -16.94 5.80
C ALA A 54 -24.74 -15.99 6.36
N GLU A 55 -23.77 -16.52 7.06
CA GLU A 55 -22.63 -15.78 7.56
C GLU A 55 -21.43 -16.00 6.62
N ALA A 56 -20.64 -14.98 6.44
CA ALA A 56 -19.40 -15.00 5.65
C ALA A 56 -18.29 -14.37 6.46
N GLU A 57 -17.16 -15.02 6.46
CA GLU A 57 -15.91 -14.53 7.04
C GLU A 57 -14.89 -14.38 5.91
N LEU A 58 -14.16 -13.28 5.92
CA LEU A 58 -13.17 -12.93 4.91
C LEU A 58 -11.99 -12.26 5.59
N THR A 59 -10.77 -12.67 5.24
CA THR A 59 -9.56 -11.96 5.63
C THR A 59 -9.12 -11.04 4.49
N VAL A 60 -9.00 -9.76 4.78
CA VAL A 60 -8.55 -8.72 3.83
C VAL A 60 -7.16 -8.25 4.22
N GLY A 61 -6.26 -8.19 3.24
CA GLY A 61 -4.86 -7.81 3.42
C GLY A 61 -3.90 -8.88 2.92
N TYR A 62 -2.61 -8.62 3.12
CA TYR A 62 -1.54 -9.51 2.68
C TYR A 62 -1.00 -10.31 3.85
N PRO A 63 -0.67 -11.60 3.64
CA PRO A 63 0.05 -12.39 4.65
C PRO A 63 1.43 -11.81 4.93
N THR A 64 1.94 -12.09 6.11
CA THR A 64 3.29 -11.71 6.53
C THR A 64 4.34 -12.68 6.02
N ILE A 65 5.61 -12.26 6.01
CA ILE A 65 6.74 -13.17 5.73
C ILE A 65 6.68 -14.40 6.66
N SER A 66 7.19 -15.52 6.15
CA SER A 66 7.17 -16.80 6.87
C SER A 66 8.11 -16.81 8.07
N GLU A 67 7.91 -17.78 8.99
CA GLU A 67 8.83 -18.03 10.08
C GLU A 67 10.22 -18.45 9.56
N GLU A 68 10.29 -19.19 8.46
CA GLU A 68 11.53 -19.58 7.79
C GLU A 68 12.33 -18.35 7.32
N ALA A 69 11.67 -17.34 6.77
CA ALA A 69 12.30 -16.08 6.40
C ALA A 69 12.84 -15.31 7.62
N LEU A 70 12.18 -15.40 8.78
CA LEU A 70 12.69 -14.84 10.03
C LEU A 70 13.90 -15.62 10.58
N GLU A 71 13.90 -16.94 10.46
CA GLU A 71 15.04 -17.77 10.87
C GLU A 71 16.28 -17.48 10.03
N ALA A 72 16.11 -17.22 8.73
CA ALA A 72 17.20 -16.78 7.84
C ALA A 72 17.90 -15.51 8.37
N ALA A 73 17.16 -14.55 8.91
CA ALA A 73 17.74 -13.35 9.54
C ALA A 73 18.63 -13.70 10.75
N LYS A 74 18.25 -14.70 11.54
CA LYS A 74 19.02 -15.17 12.69
C LYS A 74 20.36 -15.78 12.29
N ASP A 75 20.40 -16.45 11.16
CA ASP A 75 21.60 -17.08 10.64
C ASP A 75 22.47 -16.11 9.80
N GLY A 76 22.06 -14.85 9.70
CA GLY A 76 22.72 -13.80 8.91
C GLY A 76 22.55 -14.00 7.40
N GLU A 77 21.55 -14.77 7.00
CA GLU A 77 21.22 -15.05 5.61
C GLU A 77 20.24 -13.99 5.05
N TYR A 78 19.99 -14.03 3.76
CA TYR A 78 19.03 -13.15 3.10
C TYR A 78 17.60 -13.49 3.49
N ILE A 79 16.84 -12.46 3.86
CA ILE A 79 15.42 -12.57 4.17
C ILE A 79 14.63 -12.57 2.86
N PHE A 80 14.08 -13.71 2.50
CA PHE A 80 13.33 -13.85 1.25
C PHE A 80 11.91 -13.29 1.39
N VAL A 81 11.53 -12.35 0.51
CA VAL A 81 10.20 -11.73 0.46
C VAL A 81 9.45 -12.26 -0.75
N GLU A 82 8.49 -13.14 -0.51
CA GLU A 82 7.66 -13.70 -1.57
C GLU A 82 6.49 -12.77 -1.94
N PRO A 83 6.06 -12.74 -3.21
CA PRO A 83 4.87 -11.97 -3.61
C PRO A 83 3.59 -12.39 -2.87
N ALA A 84 3.51 -13.65 -2.42
CA ALA A 84 2.37 -14.16 -1.66
C ALA A 84 2.37 -13.71 -0.19
N THR A 85 3.53 -13.38 0.38
CA THR A 85 3.73 -12.99 1.78
C THR A 85 4.60 -11.72 1.88
N PRO A 86 4.16 -10.59 1.29
CA PRO A 86 5.01 -9.41 1.13
C PRO A 86 5.08 -8.50 2.35
N VAL A 87 4.31 -8.79 3.41
CA VAL A 87 4.23 -7.91 4.59
C VAL A 87 5.26 -8.31 5.63
N ILE A 88 5.96 -7.30 6.15
CA ILE A 88 6.81 -7.43 7.34
C ILE A 88 6.20 -6.53 8.39
N THR A 89 5.80 -7.11 9.53
CA THR A 89 5.16 -6.34 10.61
C THR A 89 6.20 -5.63 11.48
N THR A 90 5.76 -4.68 12.30
CA THR A 90 6.60 -4.02 13.29
C THR A 90 7.24 -5.01 14.27
N GLU A 91 6.47 -6.02 14.67
CA GLU A 91 6.93 -7.08 15.57
C GLU A 91 8.00 -7.97 14.91
N GLN A 92 7.81 -8.29 13.62
CA GLN A 92 8.81 -9.04 12.85
C GLN A 92 10.09 -8.21 12.64
N PHE A 93 9.98 -6.90 12.38
CA PHE A 93 11.16 -6.03 12.32
C PHE A 93 11.91 -5.98 13.65
N ALA A 94 11.22 -5.92 14.78
CA ALA A 94 11.87 -5.95 16.10
C ALA A 94 12.64 -7.27 16.31
N THR A 95 12.09 -8.40 15.87
CA THR A 95 12.76 -9.70 15.93
C THR A 95 13.98 -9.75 15.00
N ILE A 96 13.86 -9.22 13.77
CA ILE A 96 14.97 -9.14 12.81
C ILE A 96 16.10 -8.27 13.36
N ASP A 97 15.78 -7.11 13.97
CA ASP A 97 16.75 -6.20 14.56
C ASP A 97 17.49 -6.84 15.74
N GLU A 98 16.78 -7.62 16.59
CA GLU A 98 17.37 -8.40 17.65
C GLU A 98 18.37 -9.46 17.12
N TYR A 99 18.01 -10.15 16.05
CA TYR A 99 18.89 -11.15 15.42
C TYR A 99 20.11 -10.52 14.76
N ALA A 100 19.94 -9.35 14.15
CA ALA A 100 21.01 -8.62 13.47
C ALA A 100 21.93 -7.84 14.42
N ASP A 101 21.59 -7.75 15.72
CA ASP A 101 22.34 -6.95 16.73
C ASP A 101 22.57 -5.49 16.27
N GLY A 102 21.59 -4.91 15.59
CA GLY A 102 21.63 -3.55 15.04
C GLY A 102 22.44 -3.38 13.75
N ASP A 103 22.93 -4.47 13.18
CA ASP A 103 23.59 -4.46 11.87
C ASP A 103 22.57 -4.37 10.74
N LYS A 104 23.06 -4.25 9.51
CA LYS A 104 22.21 -4.28 8.31
C LYS A 104 21.76 -5.70 8.01
N VAL A 105 20.53 -5.82 7.51
CA VAL A 105 19.95 -7.05 6.98
C VAL A 105 19.66 -6.88 5.49
N THR A 106 19.57 -7.97 4.76
CA THR A 106 19.29 -7.96 3.34
C THR A 106 17.96 -8.66 3.04
N PHE A 107 17.01 -7.90 2.53
CA PHE A 107 15.77 -8.42 1.95
C PHE A 107 15.97 -8.71 0.47
N THR A 108 15.37 -9.77 -0.04
CA THR A 108 15.47 -10.15 -1.45
C THR A 108 14.25 -10.95 -1.92
N ASN A 109 14.03 -10.93 -3.23
CA ASN A 109 13.16 -11.91 -3.90
C ASN A 109 13.91 -12.69 -5.02
N GLY A 110 15.24 -12.52 -5.08
CA GLY A 110 16.09 -13.09 -6.12
C GLY A 110 16.44 -12.10 -7.25
N MET A 111 15.56 -11.15 -7.61
CA MET A 111 15.77 -10.18 -8.69
C MET A 111 16.25 -8.82 -8.18
N TRP A 112 16.04 -8.56 -6.93
CA TRP A 112 16.53 -7.37 -6.23
C TRP A 112 16.98 -7.76 -4.82
N ARG A 113 17.87 -6.93 -4.26
CA ARG A 113 18.32 -6.99 -2.86
C ARG A 113 18.23 -5.60 -2.27
N TYR A 114 17.80 -5.51 -1.02
CA TYR A 114 17.78 -4.25 -0.29
C TYR A 114 18.42 -4.44 1.07
N GLU A 115 19.62 -3.89 1.22
CA GLU A 115 20.42 -3.95 2.44
C GLU A 115 20.18 -2.71 3.29
N VAL A 116 19.65 -2.88 4.51
CA VAL A 116 19.23 -1.75 5.35
C VAL A 116 19.25 -2.11 6.84
N ARG A 117 19.40 -1.12 7.72
CA ARG A 117 19.13 -1.25 9.15
C ARG A 117 17.64 -1.12 9.40
N VAL A 118 17.15 -1.89 10.38
CA VAL A 118 15.70 -1.98 10.65
C VAL A 118 15.31 -1.61 12.08
N SER A 119 16.24 -1.05 12.86
CA SER A 119 15.97 -0.64 14.23
C SER A 119 14.81 0.34 14.33
N GLY A 120 13.76 -0.02 15.06
CA GLY A 120 12.57 0.79 15.24
C GLY A 120 11.64 0.86 14.02
N GLN A 121 11.91 0.09 12.97
CA GLN A 121 11.14 0.12 11.72
C GLN A 121 9.67 -0.28 11.94
N GLU A 122 8.76 0.54 11.44
CA GLU A 122 7.34 0.19 11.37
C GLU A 122 7.05 -0.80 10.25
N GLY A 123 5.91 -1.49 10.36
CA GLY A 123 5.52 -2.50 9.38
C GLY A 123 5.41 -1.94 7.95
N VAL A 124 5.88 -2.71 6.97
CA VAL A 124 5.84 -2.36 5.55
C VAL A 124 5.23 -3.45 4.69
N ASN A 125 4.73 -3.08 3.53
CA ASN A 125 4.32 -4.01 2.48
C ASN A 125 5.31 -3.90 1.32
N MET A 126 6.09 -4.95 1.12
CA MET A 126 7.13 -5.04 0.09
C MET A 126 6.65 -5.76 -1.17
N LEU A 127 5.33 -5.81 -1.41
CA LEU A 127 4.83 -6.35 -2.67
C LEU A 127 5.49 -5.63 -3.84
N TYR A 128 5.95 -6.41 -4.78
CA TYR A 128 6.74 -5.93 -5.90
C TYR A 128 6.21 -6.47 -7.23
N ASN A 129 6.46 -5.75 -8.30
CA ASN A 129 6.22 -6.19 -9.68
C ASN A 129 7.12 -5.46 -10.68
N GLU A 130 7.16 -6.00 -11.91
CA GLU A 130 7.94 -5.47 -13.04
C GLU A 130 7.04 -4.95 -14.17
N ARG A 131 5.82 -4.54 -13.87
CA ARG A 131 4.88 -4.08 -14.89
C ARG A 131 5.37 -2.80 -15.54
N ALA A 132 5.30 -2.77 -16.87
CA ALA A 132 5.62 -1.59 -17.65
C ALA A 132 4.69 -0.40 -17.30
N ILE A 133 5.30 0.76 -17.16
CA ILE A 133 4.57 2.03 -16.99
C ILE A 133 4.30 2.57 -18.39
N LYS A 134 3.03 2.48 -18.82
CA LYS A 134 2.62 2.80 -20.20
C LYS A 134 2.99 4.21 -20.63
N GLU A 135 2.86 5.18 -19.73
CA GLU A 135 3.19 6.58 -19.98
C GLU A 135 4.66 6.77 -20.35
N ILE A 136 5.54 5.94 -19.78
CA ILE A 136 6.97 5.94 -20.07
C ILE A 136 7.24 5.24 -21.39
N SER A 137 6.79 3.99 -21.54
CA SER A 137 7.05 3.19 -22.74
C SER A 137 6.44 3.81 -24.02
N SER A 138 5.28 4.47 -23.90
CA SER A 138 4.67 5.16 -25.03
C SER A 138 5.36 6.48 -25.42
N LYS A 139 6.07 7.11 -24.48
CA LYS A 139 6.80 8.36 -24.74
C LYS A 139 8.18 8.12 -25.32
N PHE A 140 8.79 6.97 -25.05
CA PHE A 140 10.16 6.63 -25.44
C PHE A 140 10.18 5.26 -26.14
N GLU A 141 9.51 5.15 -27.28
CA GLU A 141 9.32 3.89 -28.05
C GLU A 141 10.63 3.25 -28.56
N ASP A 142 11.70 4.03 -28.66
CA ASP A 142 13.01 3.60 -29.17
C ASP A 142 14.03 3.29 -28.08
N GLN A 143 13.58 3.06 -26.84
CA GLN A 143 14.41 2.72 -25.69
C GLN A 143 13.97 1.40 -25.05
N ASN A 144 14.91 0.71 -24.43
CA ASN A 144 14.67 -0.45 -23.61
C ASN A 144 14.43 -0.06 -22.15
N PHE A 145 13.54 -0.76 -21.46
CA PHE A 145 13.19 -0.48 -20.07
C PHE A 145 13.10 -1.74 -19.23
N LYS A 146 13.67 -1.66 -18.01
CA LYS A 146 13.35 -2.56 -16.90
C LYS A 146 12.62 -1.78 -15.82
N TYR A 147 11.52 -2.34 -15.32
CA TYR A 147 10.70 -1.73 -14.28
C TYR A 147 10.82 -2.53 -12.99
N VAL A 148 11.04 -1.85 -11.88
CA VAL A 148 11.03 -2.44 -10.54
C VAL A 148 10.13 -1.56 -9.67
N SER A 149 8.94 -2.07 -9.36
CA SER A 149 7.90 -1.31 -8.69
C SER A 149 7.49 -1.94 -7.37
N PHE A 150 7.50 -1.13 -6.31
CA PHE A 150 6.92 -1.43 -5.00
C PHE A 150 5.69 -0.55 -4.84
N PRO A 151 4.50 -1.03 -5.23
CA PRO A 151 3.31 -0.16 -5.29
C PRO A 151 2.88 0.39 -3.93
N GLY A 152 3.19 -0.32 -2.84
CA GLY A 152 2.97 0.14 -1.47
C GLY A 152 3.84 1.33 -1.05
N GLY A 153 4.89 1.61 -1.82
CA GLY A 153 5.84 2.68 -1.52
C GLY A 153 6.46 2.58 -0.12
N PRO A 154 6.98 1.40 0.29
CA PRO A 154 7.51 1.25 1.65
C PRO A 154 8.63 2.26 1.91
N VAL A 155 8.57 2.86 3.11
CA VAL A 155 9.55 3.83 3.58
C VAL A 155 10.30 3.25 4.76
N PHE A 156 11.62 3.26 4.69
CA PHE A 156 12.48 2.81 5.77
C PHE A 156 13.04 4.00 6.56
N ASP A 157 13.27 3.80 7.83
CA ASP A 157 13.84 4.85 8.71
C ASP A 157 15.30 5.15 8.39
N PHE A 158 16.02 4.15 7.89
CA PHE A 158 17.42 4.26 7.47
C PHE A 158 17.55 4.19 5.95
N THR A 159 18.57 4.85 5.43
CA THR A 159 18.96 4.69 4.03
C THR A 159 19.59 3.32 3.84
N GLY A 160 19.09 2.59 2.87
CA GLY A 160 19.61 1.29 2.47
C GLY A 160 20.12 1.32 1.03
N THR A 161 20.84 0.26 0.66
CA THR A 161 21.35 0.03 -0.68
C THR A 161 20.41 -0.91 -1.42
N MET A 162 19.76 -0.40 -2.48
CA MET A 162 19.02 -1.21 -3.44
C MET A 162 20.00 -1.74 -4.50
N THR A 163 20.00 -3.04 -4.75
CA THR A 163 20.74 -3.70 -5.83
C THR A 163 19.74 -4.47 -6.69
N ILE A 164 19.74 -4.21 -7.98
CA ILE A 164 18.86 -4.83 -8.98
C ILE A 164 19.70 -5.71 -9.88
N ASP A 165 19.31 -6.96 -10.07
CA ASP A 165 19.86 -7.86 -11.07
C ASP A 165 19.44 -7.39 -12.46
N VAL A 166 20.41 -7.25 -13.37
CA VAL A 166 20.21 -6.80 -14.75
C VAL A 166 20.86 -7.75 -15.76
N SER A 167 21.11 -8.99 -15.34
CA SER A 167 21.76 -10.01 -16.19
C SER A 167 21.00 -10.22 -17.50
N ASP A 168 19.67 -10.26 -17.46
CA ASP A 168 18.82 -10.43 -18.63
C ASP A 168 18.86 -9.19 -19.56
N GLU A 169 19.13 -7.99 -19.03
CA GLU A 169 19.14 -6.73 -19.78
C GLU A 169 20.53 -6.32 -20.28
N MET A 170 21.59 -6.99 -19.86
CA MET A 170 22.98 -6.57 -20.19
C MET A 170 23.23 -6.48 -21.70
N GLU A 171 22.74 -7.44 -22.47
CA GLU A 171 22.90 -7.47 -23.93
C GLU A 171 22.07 -6.38 -24.60
N ASP A 172 20.79 -6.30 -24.25
CA ASP A 172 19.82 -5.37 -24.87
C ASP A 172 20.12 -3.90 -24.55
N PHE A 173 20.67 -3.62 -23.37
CA PHE A 173 21.05 -2.26 -22.93
C PHE A 173 22.49 -1.90 -23.30
N GLY A 174 23.25 -2.85 -23.86
CA GLY A 174 24.66 -2.64 -24.24
C GLY A 174 25.54 -2.25 -23.05
N GLY A 175 25.20 -2.67 -21.85
CA GLY A 175 25.90 -2.38 -20.60
C GLY A 175 25.68 -0.95 -20.07
N ASN A 176 24.80 -0.16 -20.65
CA ASN A 176 24.48 1.18 -20.20
C ASN A 176 23.18 1.19 -19.41
N PHE A 177 23.23 1.66 -18.19
CA PHE A 177 22.03 1.75 -17.33
C PHE A 177 21.89 3.14 -16.75
N TYR A 178 20.74 3.74 -17.00
CA TYR A 178 20.31 5.00 -16.41
C TYR A 178 19.13 4.72 -15.50
N VAL A 179 19.21 5.11 -14.23
CA VAL A 179 18.22 4.79 -13.21
C VAL A 179 17.39 6.02 -12.87
N TYR A 180 16.10 5.83 -12.82
CA TYR A 180 15.15 6.88 -12.46
C TYR A 180 14.18 6.39 -11.40
N ARG A 181 13.72 7.33 -10.57
CA ARG A 181 12.50 7.15 -9.78
C ARG A 181 11.34 7.75 -10.55
N TYR A 182 10.28 6.98 -10.74
CA TYR A 182 9.03 7.51 -11.25
C TYR A 182 8.14 7.94 -10.06
N LEU A 183 7.89 9.23 -9.97
CA LEU A 183 7.11 9.84 -8.90
C LEU A 183 6.18 10.91 -9.46
N ARG A 184 4.87 10.79 -9.27
CA ARG A 184 3.86 11.77 -9.68
C ARG A 184 4.03 12.20 -11.14
N GLY A 185 4.08 11.26 -12.04
CA GLY A 185 4.19 11.54 -13.48
C GLY A 185 5.55 12.05 -13.96
N LYS A 186 6.58 12.04 -13.10
CA LYS A 186 7.90 12.59 -13.34
C LYS A 186 9.00 11.54 -13.16
N LEU A 187 10.00 11.57 -14.03
CA LEU A 187 11.22 10.79 -13.91
C LEU A 187 12.32 11.63 -13.22
N GLU A 188 12.77 11.19 -12.05
CA GLU A 188 13.85 11.80 -11.30
C GLU A 188 15.08 10.90 -11.37
N ARG A 189 16.20 11.45 -11.84
CA ARG A 189 17.45 10.71 -11.99
C ARG A 189 17.96 10.24 -10.63
N ILE A 190 18.44 9.01 -10.58
CA ILE A 190 19.14 8.42 -9.43
C ILE A 190 20.58 8.16 -9.83
N ASP A 191 21.53 8.59 -8.99
CA ASP A 191 22.92 8.19 -9.11
C ASP A 191 23.06 6.71 -8.73
N ALA A 192 23.52 5.91 -9.67
CA ALA A 192 23.64 4.47 -9.52
C ALA A 192 25.04 3.99 -9.91
N THR A 193 25.48 2.91 -9.27
CA THR A 193 26.72 2.20 -9.59
C THR A 193 26.38 0.96 -10.39
N ILE A 194 27.02 0.77 -11.54
CA ILE A 194 26.88 -0.41 -12.38
C ILE A 194 28.06 -1.34 -12.06
N ASN A 195 27.76 -2.59 -11.72
CA ASN A 195 28.76 -3.65 -11.58
C ASN A 195 28.56 -4.64 -12.73
N SER A 196 29.39 -4.52 -13.76
CA SER A 196 29.30 -5.36 -14.96
C SER A 196 29.75 -6.81 -14.71
N ASP A 197 30.58 -7.05 -13.69
CA ASP A 197 31.06 -8.41 -13.38
C ASP A 197 29.97 -9.22 -12.65
N GLU A 198 29.16 -8.55 -11.84
CA GLU A 198 28.02 -9.14 -11.12
C GLU A 198 26.67 -8.92 -11.84
N GLU A 199 26.69 -8.19 -12.96
CA GLU A 199 25.51 -7.84 -13.75
C GLU A 199 24.41 -7.18 -12.88
N THR A 200 24.82 -6.19 -12.06
CA THR A 200 23.93 -5.52 -11.11
C THR A 200 24.02 -4.00 -11.20
N VAL A 201 22.95 -3.34 -10.82
CA VAL A 201 22.85 -1.90 -10.65
C VAL A 201 22.45 -1.58 -9.22
N SER A 202 23.26 -0.75 -8.52
CA SER A 202 23.05 -0.42 -7.11
C SER A 202 22.92 1.08 -6.88
N PHE A 203 22.05 1.47 -5.95
CA PHE A 203 21.84 2.86 -5.52
C PHE A 203 21.30 2.95 -4.09
N GLU A 204 21.48 4.12 -3.47
CA GLU A 204 21.03 4.41 -2.12
C GLU A 204 19.59 4.96 -2.12
N THR A 205 18.73 4.43 -1.24
CA THR A 205 17.36 4.93 -1.08
C THR A 205 16.79 4.60 0.30
N LYS A 206 15.84 5.43 0.78
CA LYS A 206 14.97 5.11 1.92
C LYS A 206 13.59 4.67 1.48
N ASN A 207 13.17 5.11 0.30
CA ASN A 207 11.81 4.94 -0.20
C ASN A 207 11.83 3.95 -1.35
N LEU A 208 11.29 2.79 -1.15
CA LEU A 208 11.07 1.85 -2.23
C LEU A 208 9.79 2.27 -2.97
N GLY A 209 9.96 2.65 -4.21
CA GLY A 209 8.89 3.17 -5.04
C GLY A 209 8.90 2.49 -6.41
N ARG A 210 8.69 3.29 -7.44
CA ARG A 210 8.78 2.81 -8.82
C ARG A 210 10.11 3.25 -9.40
N PHE A 211 10.96 2.27 -9.69
CA PHE A 211 12.25 2.47 -10.33
C PHE A 211 12.18 2.05 -11.79
N VAL A 212 12.85 2.81 -12.63
CA VAL A 212 12.90 2.62 -14.08
C VAL A 212 14.37 2.63 -14.50
N LEU A 213 14.81 1.55 -15.10
CA LEU A 213 16.12 1.43 -15.71
C LEU A 213 15.95 1.51 -17.23
N THR A 214 16.86 2.20 -17.92
CA THR A 214 16.82 2.32 -19.39
C THR A 214 18.24 2.40 -19.98
N ASP A 215 18.35 2.02 -21.24
CA ASP A 215 19.60 2.02 -22.02
C ASP A 215 20.04 3.41 -22.50
N LYS A 216 19.12 4.39 -22.53
CA LYS A 216 19.41 5.74 -22.99
C LYS A 216 19.04 6.77 -21.93
N GLU A 217 19.84 7.84 -21.87
CA GLU A 217 19.62 8.90 -20.90
C GLU A 217 18.34 9.70 -21.20
N ILE A 218 17.53 9.87 -20.16
CA ILE A 218 16.36 10.76 -20.15
C ILE A 218 16.73 11.97 -19.26
N ALA A 219 16.38 13.17 -19.70
CA ALA A 219 16.66 14.37 -18.91
C ALA A 219 16.00 14.28 -17.53
N ASP A 220 16.76 14.63 -16.48
CA ASP A 220 16.23 14.66 -15.12
C ASP A 220 15.00 15.55 -15.02
N GLY A 221 14.01 15.10 -14.31
CA GLY A 221 12.77 15.83 -14.13
C GLY A 221 11.81 15.77 -15.32
N THR A 222 12.03 14.88 -16.29
CA THR A 222 11.10 14.72 -17.43
C THR A 222 9.72 14.30 -16.96
N ILE A 223 8.72 15.08 -17.33
CA ILE A 223 7.31 14.79 -17.10
C ILE A 223 6.84 13.80 -18.18
N VAL A 224 6.31 12.66 -17.76
CA VAL A 224 5.75 11.63 -18.63
C VAL A 224 4.23 11.51 -18.49
N ASP A 225 3.67 11.97 -17.37
CA ASP A 225 2.24 12.08 -17.16
C ASP A 225 1.89 13.49 -16.66
N GLU A 226 1.22 14.25 -17.53
CA GLU A 226 0.81 15.64 -17.25
C GLU A 226 -0.39 15.75 -16.32
N SER A 227 -1.12 14.65 -16.09
CA SER A 227 -2.29 14.66 -15.20
C SER A 227 -1.92 15.03 -13.77
N PHE A 228 -0.71 14.72 -13.33
CA PHE A 228 -0.17 15.08 -12.01
C PHE A 228 0.30 16.54 -11.90
N VAL A 229 0.59 17.22 -13.01
CA VAL A 229 1.10 18.61 -12.98
C VAL A 229 0.02 19.61 -12.57
N SER A 230 -1.24 19.24 -12.77
CA SER A 230 -2.40 20.10 -12.47
C SER A 230 -2.87 20.08 -11.03
N GLN A 231 -2.30 19.22 -10.16
CA GLN A 231 -2.66 19.18 -8.75
C GLN A 231 -1.74 20.11 -7.93
N PRO A 232 -2.30 21.09 -7.20
CA PRO A 232 -1.49 21.91 -6.31
C PRO A 232 -0.83 21.01 -5.25
N GLU A 233 0.47 21.18 -5.06
CA GLU A 233 1.21 20.51 -3.98
C GLU A 233 0.54 20.83 -2.65
N THR A 234 -0.12 19.85 -2.05
CA THR A 234 -0.50 19.95 -0.64
C THR A 234 0.77 19.81 0.17
N LYS A 235 1.35 20.97 0.53
CA LYS A 235 2.47 21.06 1.46
C LYS A 235 2.13 20.24 2.71
N PRO A 236 2.98 19.33 3.17
CA PRO A 236 2.77 18.69 4.46
C PRO A 236 2.67 19.77 5.51
N GLU A 237 1.57 19.78 6.25
CA GLU A 237 1.36 20.71 7.36
C GLU A 237 2.43 20.41 8.40
N SER A 238 3.41 21.30 8.53
CA SER A 238 4.43 21.23 9.56
C SER A 238 3.73 21.32 10.92
N LYS A 239 3.90 20.27 11.71
CA LYS A 239 3.51 20.20 13.11
C LYS A 239 4.03 21.47 13.81
N PRO A 240 3.22 22.21 14.57
CA PRO A 240 3.70 23.37 15.28
C PRO A 240 4.77 22.96 16.29
N GLU A 241 5.94 23.57 16.18
CA GLU A 241 6.96 23.53 17.22
C GLU A 241 6.36 24.14 18.48
N ALA A 242 6.45 23.40 19.59
CA ALA A 242 6.10 23.90 20.91
C ALA A 242 7.18 24.90 21.36
N ASP A 243 6.84 26.16 21.33
CA ASP A 243 7.62 27.21 22.00
C ASP A 243 7.70 26.91 23.49
N GLN A 244 8.90 26.61 23.96
CA GLN A 244 9.24 26.72 25.37
C GLN A 244 9.53 28.19 25.65
N ASP A 245 8.68 28.85 26.39
CA ASP A 245 9.07 30.10 27.08
C ASP A 245 8.78 29.96 28.57
N GLU A 246 9.83 30.28 29.32
CA GLU A 246 9.92 30.15 30.76
C GLU A 246 9.23 31.35 31.50
N SER A 247 8.62 30.95 32.61
CA SER A 247 8.48 31.73 33.85
C SER A 247 7.77 33.09 33.86
N HIS A 248 6.64 33.14 34.52
CA HIS A 248 6.43 34.02 35.71
C HIS A 248 5.10 33.74 36.40
N ILE A 249 5.15 33.30 37.65
CA ILE A 249 4.03 33.38 38.60
C ILE A 249 4.09 34.77 39.28
N PRO A 250 2.96 35.46 39.53
CA PRO A 250 2.34 35.34 40.84
C PRO A 250 0.79 35.38 40.87
N ASN A 251 0.29 34.56 41.78
CA ASN A 251 -0.92 34.66 42.60
C ASN A 251 -1.84 35.87 42.43
N GLU A 252 -3.14 35.62 42.25
CA GLU A 252 -4.19 35.97 43.22
C GLU A 252 -5.59 35.54 42.77
N ARG A 253 -6.34 34.99 43.70
CA ARG A 253 -7.77 34.58 43.69
C ARG A 253 -8.56 35.67 44.43
N PRO A 254 -9.89 35.74 44.51
CA PRO A 254 -11.02 35.02 43.87
C PRO A 254 -12.18 35.95 43.44
N THR A 255 -13.23 35.36 42.96
CA THR A 255 -14.67 35.60 43.23
C THR A 255 -15.58 35.71 42.03
N GLU A 256 -16.58 34.85 42.16
CA GLU A 256 -18.02 34.96 41.88
C GLU A 256 -18.62 34.65 40.52
N ARG A 257 -19.48 33.62 40.59
CA ARG A 257 -20.58 33.22 39.71
C ARG A 257 -21.79 34.19 39.90
N PRO A 258 -22.69 34.41 38.95
CA PRO A 258 -23.85 33.54 38.80
C PRO A 258 -24.37 33.32 37.35
N SER A 259 -24.83 32.15 37.08
CA SER A 259 -26.22 31.69 36.80
C SER A 259 -27.09 32.43 35.75
N GLY A 260 -27.65 31.63 34.81
CA GLY A 260 -28.81 31.96 33.97
C GLY A 260 -28.78 31.21 32.65
N ASN A 261 -29.34 30.13 32.50
CA ASN A 261 -30.66 29.55 32.26
C ASN A 261 -31.22 29.79 30.84
N VAL A 262 -31.54 28.66 30.14
CA VAL A 262 -32.68 28.31 29.25
C VAL A 262 -32.71 28.87 27.82
N SER A 263 -32.72 28.06 26.77
CA SER A 263 -33.88 27.41 26.12
C SER A 263 -33.56 26.86 24.75
N GLU A 264 -34.16 25.71 24.53
CA GLU A 264 -34.48 24.98 23.33
C GLU A 264 -34.74 25.80 22.05
N SER A 265 -34.31 25.25 20.88
CA SER A 265 -35.32 24.87 19.87
C SER A 265 -34.65 24.10 18.72
N ASN A 266 -35.34 23.02 18.36
CA ASN A 266 -35.17 22.23 17.16
C ASN A 266 -35.26 23.08 15.89
N ASP A 267 -34.47 22.76 14.88
CA ASP A 267 -35.02 22.75 13.54
C ASP A 267 -34.30 21.72 12.65
N TYR A 268 -35.12 20.84 12.10
CA TYR A 268 -34.77 19.91 11.03
C TYR A 268 -34.68 20.68 9.72
N GLN A 269 -33.57 20.56 9.00
CA GLN A 269 -33.63 20.76 7.57
C GLN A 269 -32.72 19.80 6.82
N SER A 270 -33.40 18.93 6.10
CA SER A 270 -32.96 18.09 5.00
C SER A 270 -32.24 18.93 3.94
N GLY A 271 -31.09 18.48 3.50
CA GLY A 271 -30.33 19.14 2.44
C GLY A 271 -29.36 18.18 1.76
N THR A 272 -29.86 17.49 0.75
CA THR A 272 -29.18 17.05 -0.50
C THR A 272 -27.73 16.61 -0.43
N SER A 273 -27.55 15.33 -0.73
CA SER A 273 -26.36 14.66 -1.19
C SER A 273 -25.55 15.49 -2.20
N SER A 274 -24.36 15.91 -1.80
CA SER A 274 -23.28 16.21 -2.72
C SER A 274 -22.42 14.96 -2.86
N GLU A 275 -22.47 14.35 -4.02
CA GLU A 275 -21.48 13.39 -4.47
C GLU A 275 -20.12 14.09 -4.47
N SER A 276 -19.34 13.88 -3.42
CA SER A 276 -17.92 14.17 -3.49
C SER A 276 -17.26 13.01 -4.23
N ASN A 277 -16.97 13.22 -5.51
CA ASN A 277 -15.97 12.46 -6.24
C ASN A 277 -14.66 12.54 -5.42
N LYS A 278 -14.43 11.54 -4.57
CA LYS A 278 -13.10 11.25 -4.05
C LYS A 278 -12.33 10.68 -5.23
N VAL A 279 -11.63 11.54 -5.94
CA VAL A 279 -10.57 11.14 -6.85
C VAL A 279 -9.52 10.48 -5.98
N ASN A 280 -9.43 9.16 -6.09
CA ASN A 280 -8.36 8.36 -5.50
C ASN A 280 -7.03 8.93 -6.02
N PRO A 281 -6.01 9.19 -5.17
CA PRO A 281 -4.71 9.57 -5.70
C PRO A 281 -4.25 8.44 -6.62
N ASP A 282 -4.09 8.80 -7.87
CA ASP A 282 -3.78 7.87 -8.96
C ASP A 282 -2.37 7.31 -8.75
N THR A 283 -2.31 6.21 -8.00
CA THR A 283 -1.10 5.42 -7.82
C THR A 283 -1.04 4.25 -8.80
N GLY A 284 -1.79 4.32 -9.90
CA GLY A 284 -1.90 3.22 -10.85
C GLY A 284 -2.67 2.02 -10.26
N ALA A 285 -3.60 2.29 -9.33
CA ALA A 285 -4.35 1.26 -8.63
C ALA A 285 -5.35 0.50 -9.52
N GLU A 286 -5.68 1.03 -10.69
CA GLU A 286 -6.67 0.40 -11.58
C GLU A 286 -6.25 -1.00 -12.06
N ASP A 287 -4.95 -1.24 -12.24
CA ASP A 287 -4.44 -2.57 -12.62
C ASP A 287 -4.30 -3.55 -11.43
N PHE A 288 -4.33 -3.05 -10.19
CA PHE A 288 -4.13 -3.85 -8.98
C PHE A 288 -5.42 -4.28 -8.29
N VAL A 289 -6.54 -3.63 -8.58
CA VAL A 289 -7.85 -4.04 -8.04
C VAL A 289 -8.15 -5.49 -8.40
N SER A 290 -7.73 -5.94 -9.58
CA SER A 290 -7.88 -7.34 -10.00
C SER A 290 -6.93 -8.31 -9.28
N LEU A 291 -5.77 -7.85 -8.76
CA LEU A 291 -4.83 -8.72 -8.04
C LEU A 291 -5.15 -8.79 -6.54
N ALA A 292 -5.60 -7.68 -5.95
CA ALA A 292 -6.09 -7.68 -4.56
C ALA A 292 -7.38 -8.50 -4.42
N ALA A 293 -8.28 -8.45 -5.41
CA ALA A 293 -9.42 -9.35 -5.50
C ALA A 293 -8.98 -10.81 -5.67
N GLY A 294 -7.87 -11.07 -6.40
CA GLY A 294 -7.30 -12.40 -6.56
C GLY A 294 -6.70 -12.99 -5.28
N ALA A 295 -6.07 -12.19 -4.44
CA ALA A 295 -5.52 -12.64 -3.16
C ALA A 295 -6.62 -12.93 -2.12
N ALA A 296 -7.74 -12.19 -2.16
CA ALA A 296 -8.91 -12.48 -1.33
C ALA A 296 -9.63 -13.79 -1.72
N ILE A 297 -9.51 -14.21 -2.99
CA ILE A 297 -10.12 -15.46 -3.49
C ILE A 297 -9.36 -16.71 -3.02
N LEU A 298 -8.07 -16.61 -2.68
CA LEU A 298 -7.27 -17.77 -2.26
C LEU A 298 -7.51 -18.24 -0.83
N SER A 299 -8.15 -17.45 0.04
CA SER A 299 -8.41 -17.84 1.43
C SER A 299 -9.85 -18.21 1.76
N GLY A 300 -10.75 -18.28 0.79
CA GLY A 300 -12.12 -18.76 1.04
C GLY A 300 -13.14 -18.24 0.05
N ALA A 301 -13.33 -18.97 -1.05
CA ALA A 301 -14.55 -18.88 -1.82
C ALA A 301 -15.68 -19.52 -0.98
N ALA A 302 -16.27 -18.78 -0.06
CA ALA A 302 -17.52 -19.14 0.54
C ALA A 302 -18.64 -18.83 -0.48
N ALA A 303 -18.86 -19.72 -1.43
CA ALA A 303 -20.09 -19.72 -2.22
C ALA A 303 -21.23 -20.08 -1.27
N VAL A 304 -21.90 -19.06 -0.76
CA VAL A 304 -23.08 -19.24 0.07
C VAL A 304 -24.25 -19.57 -0.86
N VAL A 305 -24.55 -20.87 -1.01
CA VAL A 305 -25.73 -21.34 -1.74
C VAL A 305 -26.98 -21.00 -0.93
N LEU A 306 -27.61 -19.89 -1.22
CA LEU A 306 -28.84 -19.42 -0.56
C LEU A 306 -30.14 -20.15 -1.03
N GLY A 307 -30.03 -21.37 -1.52
CA GLY A 307 -31.17 -22.25 -1.77
C GLY A 307 -31.86 -22.10 -3.13
N LYS A 308 -32.22 -23.25 -3.69
CA LYS A 308 -32.99 -23.35 -4.93
C LYS A 308 -34.40 -22.75 -4.77
N LYS A 309 -34.75 -21.86 -5.67
CA LYS A 309 -36.16 -21.41 -5.85
C LYS A 309 -37.02 -22.62 -6.21
N LYS A 310 -37.84 -23.11 -5.30
CA LYS A 310 -38.93 -24.02 -5.67
C LYS A 310 -39.96 -23.26 -6.50
N ARG A 311 -40.11 -23.66 -7.74
CA ARG A 311 -41.25 -23.26 -8.57
C ARG A 311 -42.58 -23.78 -7.99
#